data_3fb0fa7b8932b396ad8134b55cbcbfa1
#
_entry.id   3fb0fa7b8932b396ad8134b55cbcbfa1
#
_cell.length_a   1.000
_cell.length_b   1.000
_cell.length_c   1.000
_cell.angle_alpha   90.00
_cell.angle_beta   90.00
_cell.angle_gamma   90.00
#
_symmetry.space_group_name_H-M   'P 1'
#
loop_
_entity.id
_entity.type
_entity.pdbx_description
1 polymer ?
#
loop_
_entity_poly.entity_id
_entity_poly.type
_entity_poly.pdbx_seq_one_letter_code
_entity_poly.pdbx_strand_id
1 'polypeptide(L)'
;MTTDTLETGIRESERAWMDKAIELATTSVREGGGPFGALIANGGDIVALGSNQVTAGLDPTAHAEVSAIRAACKTLGTFSLEGCTLVTSCEPCPMCLSSALWARVDRLVFCADRHDAAVAGFDDRTFYDLFEKRPQADWPMTVEHLDLPHRTQPFDAWIAKSDRVDY
;
A
#
# COMPACT_ATOMS: atom_id res chain seq x y z
N MET A 1 33.25 -18.89 -18.42
CA MET A 1 32.22 -19.75 -17.79
C MET A 1 31.88 -19.12 -16.45
N THR A 2 30.93 -18.24 -16.43
CA THR A 2 30.43 -17.60 -15.20
C THR A 2 29.15 -18.33 -14.84
N THR A 3 29.21 -19.16 -13.83
CA THR A 3 28.09 -19.83 -13.23
C THR A 3 27.25 -18.77 -12.51
N ASP A 4 26.12 -18.48 -13.09
CA ASP A 4 25.06 -17.65 -12.55
C ASP A 4 24.50 -18.31 -11.29
N THR A 5 24.80 -17.73 -10.14
CA THR A 5 24.27 -18.17 -8.83
C THR A 5 22.86 -17.58 -8.66
N LEU A 6 21.89 -18.25 -9.26
CA LEU A 6 20.46 -18.07 -8.98
C LEU A 6 20.08 -18.83 -7.70
N GLU A 7 20.65 -18.48 -6.57
CA GLU A 7 20.15 -18.94 -5.26
C GLU A 7 20.24 -17.81 -4.24
N THR A 8 19.06 -17.40 -3.75
CA THR A 8 18.80 -16.38 -2.71
C THR A 8 19.16 -14.94 -3.07
N GLY A 9 18.71 -14.48 -4.23
CA GLY A 9 19.02 -13.13 -4.72
C GLY A 9 18.14 -12.03 -4.15
N ILE A 10 18.23 -11.75 -2.86
CA ILE A 10 17.89 -10.39 -2.39
C ILE A 10 19.03 -9.53 -2.92
N ARG A 11 18.71 -8.62 -3.87
CA ARG A 11 19.70 -7.66 -4.37
C ARG A 11 20.20 -6.84 -3.19
N GLU A 12 21.48 -6.50 -3.15
CA GLU A 12 22.07 -5.72 -2.06
C GLU A 12 21.31 -4.41 -1.82
N SER A 13 20.85 -3.77 -2.88
CA SER A 13 19.97 -2.61 -2.81
C SER A 13 18.63 -2.88 -2.12
N GLU A 14 18.02 -4.04 -2.35
CA GLU A 14 16.75 -4.42 -1.74
C GLU A 14 16.88 -4.65 -0.23
N ARG A 15 18.00 -5.20 0.19
CA ARG A 15 18.34 -5.34 1.62
C ARG A 15 18.44 -3.95 2.27
N ALA A 16 19.18 -3.03 1.65
CA ALA A 16 19.31 -1.67 2.17
C ALA A 16 17.97 -0.93 2.22
N TRP A 17 17.10 -1.14 1.23
CA TRP A 17 15.74 -0.59 1.24
C TRP A 17 14.88 -1.19 2.35
N MET A 18 14.97 -2.50 2.57
CA MET A 18 14.25 -3.16 3.66
C MET A 18 14.74 -2.69 5.02
N ASP A 19 16.05 -2.58 5.22
CA ASP A 19 16.62 -2.03 6.45
C ASP A 19 16.10 -0.62 6.70
N LYS A 20 15.98 0.21 5.65
CA LYS A 20 15.38 1.55 5.75
C LYS A 20 13.91 1.52 6.11
N ALA A 21 13.13 0.62 5.54
CA ALA A 21 11.70 0.46 5.90
C ALA A 21 11.53 0.03 7.37
N ILE A 22 12.38 -0.86 7.87
CA ILE A 22 12.41 -1.30 9.27
C ILE A 22 12.83 -0.15 10.20
N GLU A 23 13.82 0.64 9.81
CA GLU A 23 14.24 1.85 10.55
C GLU A 23 13.07 2.84 10.68
N LEU A 24 12.36 3.10 9.58
CA LEU A 24 11.18 3.97 9.57
C LEU A 24 10.08 3.45 10.50
N ALA A 25 9.81 2.14 10.46
CA ALA A 25 8.84 1.50 11.35
C ALA A 25 9.21 1.67 12.83
N THR A 26 10.48 1.44 13.16
CA THR A 26 10.99 1.57 14.54
C THR A 26 10.96 3.03 15.02
N THR A 27 11.30 3.96 14.14
CA THR A 27 11.24 5.40 14.44
C THR A 27 9.80 5.87 14.63
N SER A 28 8.87 5.39 13.79
CA SER A 28 7.43 5.69 13.92
C SER A 28 6.90 5.34 15.32
N VAL A 29 7.29 4.19 15.87
CA VAL A 29 6.90 3.80 17.25
C VAL A 29 7.42 4.80 18.29
N ARG A 30 8.67 5.24 18.17
CA ARG A 30 9.26 6.22 19.10
C ARG A 30 8.56 7.58 19.04
N GLU A 31 8.00 7.91 17.88
CA GLU A 31 7.27 9.15 17.62
C GLU A 31 5.76 9.03 17.89
N GLY A 32 5.31 7.90 18.43
CA GLY A 32 3.90 7.66 18.82
C GLY A 32 3.01 7.13 17.69
N GLY A 33 3.60 6.72 16.56
CA GLY A 33 2.90 6.04 15.47
C GLY A 33 2.90 4.52 15.61
N GLY A 34 2.29 3.83 14.63
CA GLY A 34 2.31 2.37 14.54
C GLY A 34 3.65 1.81 14.01
N PRO A 35 3.94 0.52 14.22
CA PRO A 35 5.22 -0.11 13.90
C PRO A 35 5.34 -0.48 12.40
N PHE A 36 5.06 0.46 11.52
CA PHE A 36 5.05 0.22 10.07
C PHE A 36 5.79 1.33 9.33
N GLY A 37 6.67 0.91 8.41
CA GLY A 37 7.45 1.78 7.55
C GLY A 37 7.47 1.21 6.13
N ALA A 38 7.45 2.10 5.15
CA ALA A 38 7.48 1.73 3.74
C ALA A 38 8.26 2.75 2.91
N LEU A 39 8.65 2.36 1.71
CA LEU A 39 9.23 3.26 0.73
C LEU A 39 8.86 2.82 -0.70
N ILE A 40 8.94 3.78 -1.61
CA ILE A 40 8.89 3.53 -3.05
C ILE A 40 10.29 3.75 -3.62
N ALA A 41 10.77 2.76 -4.38
CA ALA A 41 12.03 2.82 -5.10
C ALA A 41 11.79 2.70 -6.62
N ASN A 42 12.63 3.37 -7.41
CA ASN A 42 12.64 3.29 -8.88
C ASN A 42 14.08 3.29 -9.39
N GLY A 43 14.43 2.34 -10.25
CA GLY A 43 15.72 2.28 -10.92
C GLY A 43 16.97 2.18 -10.03
N GLY A 44 16.80 1.90 -8.74
CA GLY A 44 17.88 1.84 -7.74
C GLY A 44 17.80 2.94 -6.69
N ASP A 45 17.02 3.99 -6.92
CA ASP A 45 16.88 5.13 -6.02
C ASP A 45 15.60 5.06 -5.19
N ILE A 46 15.65 5.55 -3.96
CA ILE A 46 14.47 5.76 -3.12
C ILE A 46 13.78 7.05 -3.57
N VAL A 47 12.54 6.93 -4.04
CA VAL A 47 11.70 8.05 -4.50
C VAL A 47 10.97 8.72 -3.34
N ALA A 48 10.44 7.92 -2.43
CA ALA A 48 9.65 8.41 -1.31
C ALA A 48 9.69 7.45 -0.12
N LEU A 49 9.49 7.99 1.06
CA LEU A 49 9.40 7.30 2.34
C LEU A 49 7.99 7.45 2.90
N GLY A 50 7.54 6.47 3.67
CA GLY A 50 6.28 6.51 4.40
C GLY A 50 6.40 5.83 5.76
N SER A 51 5.76 6.41 6.76
CA SER A 51 5.53 5.82 8.08
C SER A 51 4.05 5.83 8.41
N ASN A 52 3.64 5.04 9.38
CA ASN A 52 2.26 5.01 9.82
C ASN A 52 1.87 6.34 10.47
N GLN A 53 0.85 7.00 9.94
CA GLN A 53 0.36 8.32 10.38
C GLN A 53 -1.09 8.26 10.90
N VAL A 54 -1.61 7.08 11.18
CA VAL A 54 -3.02 6.89 11.61
C VAL A 54 -3.35 7.73 12.83
N THR A 55 -2.53 7.63 13.87
CA THR A 55 -2.77 8.35 15.13
C THR A 55 -2.40 9.83 15.06
N ALA A 56 -1.26 10.16 14.45
CA ALA A 56 -0.78 11.53 14.34
C ALA A 56 -1.65 12.38 13.39
N GLY A 57 -2.11 11.78 12.30
CA GLY A 57 -2.92 12.44 11.28
C GLY A 57 -4.42 12.32 11.47
N LEU A 58 -4.89 11.52 12.47
CA LEU A 58 -6.30 11.14 12.64
C LEU A 58 -6.91 10.60 11.34
N ASP A 59 -6.10 9.85 10.57
CA ASP A 59 -6.48 9.26 9.30
C ASP A 59 -6.28 7.74 9.34
N PRO A 60 -7.35 6.93 9.49
CA PRO A 60 -7.24 5.47 9.56
C PRO A 60 -6.70 4.83 8.28
N THR A 61 -6.63 5.57 7.18
CA THR A 61 -6.08 5.08 5.90
C THR A 61 -4.61 5.43 5.71
N ALA A 62 -4.01 6.25 6.59
CA ALA A 62 -2.62 6.70 6.47
C ALA A 62 -1.63 5.63 6.98
N HIS A 63 -1.73 4.41 6.45
CA HIS A 63 -0.75 3.37 6.62
C HIS A 63 0.58 3.78 5.94
N ALA A 64 1.68 3.15 6.32
CA ALA A 64 3.01 3.48 5.81
C ALA A 64 3.09 3.36 4.28
N GLU A 65 2.50 2.31 3.72
CA GLU A 65 2.47 2.04 2.28
C GLU A 65 1.66 3.12 1.53
N VAL A 66 0.47 3.46 2.04
CA VAL A 66 -0.38 4.50 1.45
C VAL A 66 0.32 5.86 1.52
N SER A 67 1.00 6.15 2.63
CA SER A 67 1.79 7.36 2.81
C SER A 67 2.95 7.44 1.81
N ALA A 68 3.69 6.32 1.62
CA ALA A 68 4.77 6.22 0.64
C ALA A 68 4.27 6.40 -0.80
N ILE A 69 3.16 5.74 -1.18
CA ILE A 69 2.53 5.86 -2.50
C ILE A 69 2.14 7.32 -2.77
N ARG A 70 1.43 7.96 -1.83
CA ARG A 70 1.02 9.37 -1.96
C ARG A 70 2.21 10.32 -2.12
N ALA A 71 3.27 10.09 -1.35
CA ALA A 71 4.50 10.89 -1.44
C ALA A 71 5.21 10.67 -2.78
N ALA A 72 5.32 9.42 -3.25
CA ALA A 72 5.95 9.08 -4.52
C ALA A 72 5.19 9.69 -5.71
N CYS A 73 3.87 9.59 -5.73
CA CYS A 73 3.05 10.20 -6.77
C CYS A 73 3.25 11.72 -6.85
N LYS A 74 3.35 12.39 -5.71
CA LYS A 74 3.65 13.83 -5.65
C LYS A 74 5.06 14.14 -6.15
N THR A 75 6.05 13.36 -5.74
CA THR A 75 7.45 13.56 -6.14
C THR A 75 7.63 13.36 -7.64
N LEU A 76 6.99 12.34 -8.21
CA LEU A 76 7.09 12.02 -9.64
C LEU A 76 6.11 12.80 -10.52
N GLY A 77 5.13 13.50 -9.92
CA GLY A 77 4.12 14.26 -10.66
C GLY A 77 3.16 13.37 -11.46
N THR A 78 2.90 12.15 -11.00
CA THR A 78 2.06 11.15 -11.68
C THR A 78 1.24 10.36 -10.67
N PHE A 79 0.12 9.77 -11.09
CA PHE A 79 -0.65 8.81 -10.32
C PHE A 79 -0.27 7.34 -10.61
N SER A 80 0.60 7.08 -11.60
CA SER A 80 1.11 5.75 -11.94
C SER A 80 2.53 5.58 -11.43
N LEU A 81 2.77 4.49 -10.69
CA LEU A 81 4.08 4.07 -10.18
C LEU A 81 4.60 2.84 -10.95
N GLU A 82 4.27 2.74 -12.24
CA GLU A 82 4.87 1.75 -13.14
C GLU A 82 6.40 1.85 -13.12
N GLY A 83 7.08 0.71 -13.09
CA GLY A 83 8.54 0.63 -12.94
C GLY A 83 9.01 0.77 -11.48
N CYS A 84 8.13 1.06 -10.54
CA CYS A 84 8.49 1.22 -9.14
C CYS A 84 8.32 -0.08 -8.33
N THR A 85 9.09 -0.17 -7.24
CA THR A 85 8.98 -1.21 -6.21
C THR A 85 8.50 -0.56 -4.91
N LEU A 86 7.44 -1.10 -4.32
CA LEU A 86 7.03 -0.81 -2.96
C LEU A 86 7.74 -1.77 -2.01
N VAL A 87 8.50 -1.23 -1.06
CA VAL A 87 9.14 -2.00 0.01
C VAL A 87 8.50 -1.61 1.32
N THR A 88 8.03 -2.60 2.08
CA THR A 88 7.34 -2.38 3.35
C THR A 88 7.87 -3.31 4.44
N SER A 89 7.99 -2.82 5.67
CA SER A 89 8.52 -3.58 6.81
C SER A 89 7.67 -4.79 7.18
N CYS A 90 6.38 -4.76 6.85
CA CYS A 90 5.42 -5.83 7.14
C CYS A 90 4.56 -6.13 5.91
N GLU A 91 4.03 -7.35 5.85
CA GLU A 91 3.05 -7.77 4.83
C GLU A 91 1.89 -6.78 4.78
N PRO A 92 1.57 -6.21 3.61
CA PRO A 92 0.51 -5.21 3.48
C PRO A 92 -0.86 -5.78 3.76
N CYS A 93 -1.69 -5.02 4.46
CA CYS A 93 -3.11 -5.33 4.62
C CYS A 93 -3.88 -5.22 3.29
N PRO A 94 -5.14 -5.70 3.19
CA PRO A 94 -5.92 -5.63 1.95
C PRO A 94 -6.08 -4.22 1.38
N MET A 95 -6.20 -3.19 2.23
CA MET A 95 -6.27 -1.79 1.79
C MET A 95 -4.98 -1.36 1.10
N CYS A 96 -3.82 -1.69 1.68
CA CYS A 96 -2.51 -1.32 1.14
C CYS A 96 -2.20 -2.08 -0.15
N LEU A 97 -2.56 -3.38 -0.22
CA LEU A 97 -2.45 -4.17 -1.46
C LEU A 97 -3.29 -3.56 -2.58
N SER A 98 -4.54 -3.22 -2.30
CA SER A 98 -5.42 -2.57 -3.27
C SER A 98 -4.87 -1.21 -3.70
N SER A 99 -4.30 -0.44 -2.77
CA SER A 99 -3.66 0.85 -3.09
C SER A 99 -2.45 0.70 -4.00
N ALA A 100 -1.61 -0.32 -3.78
CA ALA A 100 -0.46 -0.63 -4.63
C ALA A 100 -0.90 -1.03 -6.06
N LEU A 101 -1.97 -1.82 -6.19
CA LEU A 101 -2.56 -2.19 -7.49
C LEU A 101 -3.13 -0.97 -8.21
N TRP A 102 -3.87 -0.09 -7.53
CA TRP A 102 -4.37 1.16 -8.11
C TRP A 102 -3.25 2.10 -8.56
N ALA A 103 -2.15 2.13 -7.81
CA ALA A 103 -0.95 2.89 -8.16
C ALA A 103 -0.10 2.24 -9.26
N ARG A 104 -0.44 1.02 -9.71
CA ARG A 104 0.32 0.25 -10.71
C ARG A 104 1.78 0.01 -10.33
N VAL A 105 2.01 -0.30 -9.06
CA VAL A 105 3.34 -0.71 -8.60
C VAL A 105 3.69 -2.06 -9.23
N ASP A 106 4.85 -2.16 -9.87
CA ASP A 106 5.26 -3.40 -10.55
C ASP A 106 5.64 -4.51 -9.59
N ARG A 107 6.18 -4.13 -8.42
CA ARG A 107 6.72 -5.08 -7.47
C ARG A 107 6.51 -4.62 -6.04
N LEU A 108 6.20 -5.57 -5.16
CA LEU A 108 6.05 -5.37 -3.73
C LEU A 108 6.93 -6.36 -2.98
N VAL A 109 7.69 -5.86 -1.99
CA VAL A 109 8.60 -6.64 -1.14
C VAL A 109 8.30 -6.34 0.32
N PHE A 110 8.15 -7.36 1.14
CA PHE A 110 7.94 -7.21 2.59
C PHE A 110 8.82 -8.16 3.39
N CYS A 111 8.97 -7.93 4.71
CA CYS A 111 9.83 -8.71 5.59
C CYS A 111 9.02 -9.48 6.66
N ALA A 112 8.46 -8.78 7.65
CA ALA A 112 7.58 -9.41 8.63
C ALA A 112 6.26 -9.83 7.98
N ASP A 113 5.68 -10.93 8.43
CA ASP A 113 4.40 -11.38 7.91
C ASP A 113 3.22 -10.92 8.79
N ARG A 114 2.00 -11.23 8.33
CA ARG A 114 0.76 -10.91 9.07
C ARG A 114 0.66 -11.60 10.43
N HIS A 115 1.36 -12.72 10.64
CA HIS A 115 1.37 -13.42 11.92
C HIS A 115 2.24 -12.67 12.93
N ASP A 116 3.38 -12.13 12.49
CA ASP A 116 4.23 -11.25 13.30
C ASP A 116 3.44 -10.00 13.73
N ALA A 117 2.70 -9.39 12.82
CA ALA A 117 1.83 -8.24 13.10
C ALA A 117 0.73 -8.59 14.11
N ALA A 118 0.09 -9.75 13.97
CA ALA A 118 -0.97 -10.21 14.87
C ALA A 118 -0.46 -10.43 16.30
N VAL A 119 0.76 -10.95 16.47
CA VAL A 119 1.41 -11.09 17.80
C VAL A 119 1.58 -9.72 18.47
N ALA A 120 1.83 -8.67 17.69
CA ALA A 120 1.95 -7.30 18.18
C ALA A 120 0.59 -6.59 18.37
N GLY A 121 -0.53 -7.28 18.12
CA GLY A 121 -1.88 -6.74 18.30
C GLY A 121 -2.50 -6.12 17.02
N PHE A 122 -1.84 -6.26 15.87
CA PHE A 122 -2.32 -5.77 14.58
C PHE A 122 -2.83 -6.94 13.72
N ASP A 123 -4.00 -7.49 14.08
CA ASP A 123 -4.59 -8.63 13.37
C ASP A 123 -5.54 -8.15 12.25
N ASP A 124 -5.05 -8.14 11.03
CA ASP A 124 -5.80 -7.78 9.82
C ASP A 124 -6.41 -8.98 9.09
N ARG A 125 -6.26 -10.21 9.60
CA ARG A 125 -6.81 -11.44 9.00
C ARG A 125 -8.31 -11.33 8.81
N THR A 126 -9.00 -10.69 9.75
CA THR A 126 -10.45 -10.46 9.68
C THR A 126 -10.85 -9.75 8.38
N PHE A 127 -10.05 -8.79 7.89
CA PHE A 127 -10.36 -8.09 6.65
C PHE A 127 -10.21 -8.98 5.42
N TYR A 128 -9.20 -9.85 5.38
CA TYR A 128 -9.06 -10.84 4.30
C TYR A 128 -10.27 -11.77 4.27
N ASP A 129 -10.68 -12.32 5.41
CA ASP A 129 -11.84 -13.20 5.56
C ASP A 129 -13.13 -12.50 5.10
N LEU A 130 -13.32 -11.22 5.43
CA LEU A 130 -14.48 -10.44 5.03
C LEU A 130 -14.57 -10.26 3.50
N PHE A 131 -13.44 -10.03 2.83
CA PHE A 131 -13.42 -9.89 1.37
C PHE A 131 -13.65 -11.22 0.64
N GLU A 132 -13.28 -12.35 1.23
CA GLU A 132 -13.57 -13.68 0.67
C GLU A 132 -15.03 -14.06 0.81
N LYS A 133 -15.70 -13.62 1.87
CA LYS A 133 -17.10 -13.93 2.14
C LYS A 133 -18.04 -13.01 1.39
N ARG A 134 -18.89 -13.60 0.56
CA ARG A 134 -20.01 -12.89 -0.09
C ARG A 134 -21.30 -13.66 0.17
N PRO A 135 -22.42 -12.99 0.43
CA PRO A 135 -22.67 -11.55 0.46
C PRO A 135 -22.10 -10.88 1.73
N GLN A 136 -22.00 -9.55 1.70
CA GLN A 136 -21.49 -8.71 2.79
C GLN A 136 -22.40 -8.66 4.05
N ALA A 137 -23.34 -9.59 4.18
CA ALA A 137 -24.30 -9.64 5.28
C ALA A 137 -23.64 -9.73 6.68
N ASP A 138 -22.44 -10.34 6.75
CA ASP A 138 -21.70 -10.54 8.00
C ASP A 138 -20.64 -9.46 8.27
N TRP A 139 -20.63 -8.40 7.48
CA TRP A 139 -19.67 -7.31 7.69
C TRP A 139 -20.04 -6.48 8.92
N PRO A 140 -19.06 -5.95 9.68
CA PRO A 140 -19.31 -5.11 10.86
C PRO A 140 -19.88 -3.73 10.51
N MET A 141 -20.06 -3.43 9.24
CA MET A 141 -20.74 -2.24 8.73
C MET A 141 -21.85 -2.64 7.78
N THR A 142 -22.91 -1.85 7.75
CA THR A 142 -24.00 -2.02 6.77
C THR A 142 -23.55 -1.53 5.40
N VAL A 143 -23.76 -2.37 4.38
CA VAL A 143 -23.52 -2.00 2.97
C VAL A 143 -24.87 -2.13 2.24
N GLU A 144 -25.39 -1.00 1.76
CA GLU A 144 -26.69 -0.94 1.10
C GLU A 144 -26.56 -0.32 -0.29
N HIS A 145 -27.28 -0.88 -1.25
CA HIS A 145 -27.39 -0.33 -2.58
C HIS A 145 -28.68 0.50 -2.69
N LEU A 146 -28.53 1.81 -2.90
CA LEU A 146 -29.65 2.70 -3.19
C LEU A 146 -29.77 2.91 -4.70
N ASP A 147 -30.78 2.29 -5.30
CA ASP A 147 -31.03 2.40 -6.75
C ASP A 147 -31.84 3.66 -7.08
N LEU A 148 -31.17 4.64 -7.67
CA LEU A 148 -31.78 5.91 -8.11
C LEU A 148 -31.78 6.00 -9.64
N PRO A 149 -32.84 6.64 -10.26
CA PRO A 149 -32.90 6.76 -11.71
C PRO A 149 -31.72 7.50 -12.35
N HIS A 150 -31.05 8.37 -11.61
CA HIS A 150 -29.93 9.18 -12.10
C HIS A 150 -28.54 8.64 -11.64
N ARG A 151 -28.45 7.39 -11.19
CA ARG A 151 -27.23 6.78 -10.66
C ARG A 151 -26.04 6.75 -11.63
N THR A 152 -26.33 6.76 -12.94
CA THR A 152 -25.28 6.75 -13.98
C THR A 152 -24.80 8.16 -14.38
N GLN A 153 -25.47 9.20 -13.95
CA GLN A 153 -25.19 10.59 -14.36
C GLN A 153 -23.70 11.00 -14.20
N PRO A 154 -22.98 10.61 -13.12
CA PRO A 154 -21.54 10.91 -13.02
C PRO A 154 -20.70 10.21 -14.09
N PHE A 155 -21.06 8.97 -14.44
CA PHE A 155 -20.37 8.21 -15.49
C PHE A 155 -20.67 8.77 -16.89
N ASP A 156 -21.90 9.19 -17.12
CA ASP A 156 -22.29 9.84 -18.38
C ASP A 156 -21.52 11.15 -18.57
N ALA A 157 -21.40 11.94 -17.51
CA ALA A 157 -20.59 13.17 -17.50
C ALA A 157 -19.10 12.89 -17.75
N TRP A 158 -18.56 11.82 -17.12
CA TRP A 158 -17.18 11.40 -17.33
C TRP A 158 -16.93 10.96 -18.79
N ILE A 159 -17.83 10.15 -19.36
CA ILE A 159 -17.73 9.69 -20.75
C ILE A 159 -17.78 10.88 -21.72
N ALA A 160 -18.64 11.87 -21.44
CA ALA A 160 -18.78 13.07 -22.28
C ALA A 160 -17.61 14.06 -22.17
N LYS A 161 -16.76 13.94 -21.14
CA LYS A 161 -15.62 14.83 -20.92
C LYS A 161 -14.51 14.52 -21.93
N SER A 162 -14.21 15.47 -22.82
CA SER A 162 -13.23 15.29 -23.91
C SER A 162 -11.77 15.29 -23.44
N ASP A 163 -11.49 15.92 -22.30
CA ASP A 163 -10.16 16.05 -21.69
C ASP A 163 -9.99 15.19 -20.44
N ARG A 164 -10.79 14.10 -20.34
CA ARG A 164 -10.64 13.16 -19.22
C ARG A 164 -9.31 12.45 -19.26
N VAL A 165 -8.76 12.20 -18.09
CA VAL A 165 -7.56 11.37 -17.90
C VAL A 165 -8.00 10.05 -17.29
N ASP A 166 -7.81 8.97 -18.03
CA ASP A 166 -8.13 7.62 -17.54
C ASP A 166 -7.09 7.17 -16.49
N TYR A 167 -7.50 6.50 -15.41
CA TYR A 167 -6.65 6.06 -14.32
C TYR A 167 -7.02 4.69 -13.77
#